data_c7419ebd656fdf6e0ac59eec69c4c23d
#
_entry.id   c7419ebd656fdf6e0ac59eec69c4c23d
#
_cell.length_a   1.000
_cell.length_b   1.000
_cell.length_c   1.000
_cell.angle_alpha   90.00
_cell.angle_beta   90.00
_cell.angle_gamma   90.00
#
_symmetry.space_group_name_H-M   'P 1'
#
loop_
_entity.id
_entity.type
_entity.pdbx_description
1 polymer ?
#
loop_
_entity_poly.entity_id
_entity_poly.type
_entity_poly.pdbx_seq_one_letter_code
_entity_poly.pdbx_strand_id
1 'polypeptide(L)'
;MHLDGMRSPRHDTEGTGIWYHRAVHKPAAPSSRIGAQSVSRRDVLKVCKFALAPALFGLGILAESVDAPRAAATGVRLIDFAKQRISPELIKSAGYDGVVNYVSESRPGANFQAKPITREYADGLRAADLHIVSNYQYGKPGGSAPSDFTRGRSGGVQDAQTALSLHSAAGGTASAPIFFSVDEDIDPHTWDTAAVEWFRGINSVLGVERTGIYGHSRACAWAVRDGVIGSSTTPEHRWAWQTRSWSHGQREPAAVLYQEVVNSPTHPSPLLGGIRVDVNEVLAADFGQWDLAR
;
A
#
# COMPACT_ATOMS: atom_id res chain seq x y z
N MET A 1 51.01 49.77 -10.83
CA MET A 1 50.39 50.86 -10.07
C MET A 1 49.36 50.24 -9.20
N HIS A 2 49.71 50.10 -7.92
CA HIS A 2 49.00 50.10 -6.66
C HIS A 2 47.77 49.17 -6.55
N LEU A 3 47.84 48.04 -5.83
CA LEU A 3 47.95 47.84 -4.35
C LEU A 3 46.68 48.29 -3.60
N ASP A 4 46.06 47.43 -2.94
CA ASP A 4 45.74 47.13 -1.54
C ASP A 4 44.34 46.62 -1.41
N GLY A 5 43.96 45.56 -0.73
CA GLY A 5 44.47 45.00 0.52
C GLY A 5 43.33 45.07 1.55
N MET A 6 43.25 44.02 2.33
CA MET A 6 42.58 43.91 3.66
C MET A 6 41.38 42.97 3.73
N ARG A 7 41.66 41.76 4.18
CA ARG A 7 41.57 41.26 5.57
C ARG A 7 40.15 40.94 6.05
N SER A 8 39.99 39.66 6.24
CA SER A 8 39.06 39.00 7.16
C SER A 8 39.18 39.49 8.61
N PRO A 9 38.17 39.36 9.43
CA PRO A 9 38.44 38.73 10.72
C PRO A 9 37.57 37.50 11.01
N ARG A 10 38.22 36.52 11.60
CA ARG A 10 37.67 35.42 12.38
C ARG A 10 37.08 35.97 13.68
N HIS A 11 35.98 35.41 14.12
CA HIS A 11 35.71 35.26 15.55
C HIS A 11 34.94 33.99 15.81
N ASP A 12 35.58 33.10 16.54
CA ASP A 12 35.02 31.99 17.27
C ASP A 12 34.07 32.52 18.37
N THR A 13 33.02 31.82 18.65
CA THR A 13 32.57 31.57 20.02
C THR A 13 31.63 30.38 20.07
N GLU A 14 32.06 29.41 20.83
CA GLU A 14 31.31 28.26 21.33
C GLU A 14 30.09 28.74 22.15
N GLY A 15 28.99 28.01 21.99
CA GLY A 15 27.79 28.18 22.79
C GLY A 15 27.06 26.85 22.96
N THR A 16 27.54 26.07 23.93
CA THR A 16 26.85 24.87 24.44
C THR A 16 25.51 25.26 25.04
N GLY A 17 24.42 24.96 24.37
CA GLY A 17 23.06 25.13 24.88
C GLY A 17 22.44 23.77 25.24
N ILE A 18 22.54 23.41 26.52
CA ILE A 18 21.83 22.28 27.11
C ILE A 18 20.35 22.65 27.24
N TRP A 19 19.47 21.97 26.50
CA TRP A 19 18.02 22.12 26.68
C TRP A 19 17.51 21.04 27.64
N TYR A 20 17.12 21.48 28.84
CA TYR A 20 16.43 20.69 29.84
C TYR A 20 15.03 20.28 29.33
N HIS A 21 14.77 18.98 29.28
CA HIS A 21 13.42 18.43 29.18
C HIS A 21 12.63 18.77 30.46
N ARG A 22 11.64 19.62 30.32
CA ARG A 22 10.65 19.91 31.36
C ARG A 22 9.53 18.88 31.22
N ALA A 23 9.52 17.89 32.12
CA ALA A 23 8.42 16.95 32.26
C ALA A 23 7.15 17.70 32.70
N VAL A 24 6.10 17.64 31.93
CA VAL A 24 4.78 18.15 32.30
C VAL A 24 4.05 17.03 33.04
N HIS A 25 3.86 17.21 34.36
CA HIS A 25 3.04 16.35 35.19
C HIS A 25 1.57 16.43 34.76
N LYS A 26 0.99 15.28 34.45
CA LYS A 26 -0.45 15.08 34.23
C LYS A 26 -1.11 14.82 35.59
N PRO A 27 -2.20 15.50 35.96
CA PRO A 27 -2.88 15.21 37.22
C PRO A 27 -3.65 13.90 37.14
N ALA A 28 -3.61 13.15 38.22
CA ALA A 28 -4.32 11.89 38.41
C ALA A 28 -5.82 12.12 38.57
N ALA A 29 -6.64 11.31 37.91
CA ALA A 29 -8.08 11.26 38.08
C ALA A 29 -8.45 10.44 39.33
N PRO A 30 -9.56 10.75 40.04
CA PRO A 30 -9.93 10.07 41.27
C PRO A 30 -10.53 8.70 41.01
N SER A 31 -10.08 7.72 41.77
CA SER A 31 -10.59 6.36 41.81
C SER A 31 -11.95 6.30 42.48
N SER A 32 -13.01 5.96 41.78
CA SER A 32 -14.27 5.53 42.37
C SER A 32 -14.27 3.99 42.45
N ARG A 33 -14.15 3.48 43.71
CA ARG A 33 -14.40 2.09 44.03
C ARG A 33 -15.91 1.84 43.97
N ILE A 34 -16.37 1.00 43.07
CA ILE A 34 -17.68 0.34 43.16
C ILE A 34 -17.41 -1.13 43.45
N GLY A 35 -17.94 -1.60 44.57
CA GLY A 35 -17.74 -2.92 45.08
C GLY A 35 -18.34 -4.00 44.18
N ALA A 36 -17.55 -5.02 43.90
CA ALA A 36 -18.01 -6.25 43.27
C ALA A 36 -18.70 -7.12 44.35
N GLN A 37 -20.02 -7.27 44.24
CA GLN A 37 -20.75 -8.33 44.94
C GLN A 37 -20.57 -9.64 44.15
N SER A 38 -19.96 -10.61 44.82
CA SER A 38 -19.83 -11.99 44.33
C SER A 38 -21.20 -12.70 44.41
N VAL A 39 -21.73 -13.07 43.25
CA VAL A 39 -22.91 -13.97 43.17
C VAL A 39 -22.41 -15.42 43.16
N SER A 40 -22.80 -16.18 44.17
CA SER A 40 -22.46 -17.58 44.38
C SER A 40 -23.14 -18.48 43.33
N ARG A 41 -22.38 -19.48 42.82
CA ARG A 41 -22.78 -20.49 41.84
C ARG A 41 -23.79 -21.54 42.29
N ARG A 42 -24.62 -21.31 43.34
CA ARG A 42 -25.48 -22.36 43.94
C ARG A 42 -26.96 -22.19 43.82
N ASP A 43 -27.50 -21.15 43.18
CA ASP A 43 -28.95 -20.89 43.22
C ASP A 43 -29.68 -20.96 41.84
N VAL A 44 -29.16 -21.74 40.89
CA VAL A 44 -29.91 -21.99 39.62
C VAL A 44 -30.14 -23.51 39.47
N LEU A 45 -30.83 -24.09 40.41
CA LEU A 45 -31.41 -25.42 40.26
C LEU A 45 -32.68 -25.51 41.10
N LYS A 46 -33.80 -25.03 40.58
CA LYS A 46 -35.15 -25.53 40.88
C LYS A 46 -36.21 -24.84 39.98
N VAL A 47 -37.00 -25.70 39.40
CA VAL A 47 -38.33 -25.44 38.80
C VAL A 47 -38.31 -25.17 37.30
N CYS A 48 -38.55 -26.24 36.51
CA CYS A 48 -39.80 -26.42 35.74
C CYS A 48 -39.86 -27.85 35.21
N LYS A 49 -40.80 -28.63 35.76
CA LYS A 49 -41.30 -29.87 35.16
C LYS A 49 -42.52 -29.54 34.28
N PHE A 50 -42.65 -30.34 33.22
CA PHE A 50 -43.86 -30.55 32.39
C PHE A 50 -44.09 -29.62 31.18
N ALA A 51 -43.82 -30.14 29.98
CA ALA A 51 -44.82 -30.51 28.98
C ALA A 51 -44.17 -31.28 27.85
N LEU A 52 -44.73 -32.41 27.50
CA LEU A 52 -44.38 -33.26 26.33
C LEU A 52 -45.04 -32.72 25.06
N ALA A 53 -44.29 -32.95 23.97
CA ALA A 53 -44.67 -33.23 22.59
C ALA A 53 -44.79 -32.01 21.62
N PRO A 54 -44.62 -32.20 20.29
CA PRO A 54 -43.94 -33.25 19.53
C PRO A 54 -42.80 -32.75 18.62
N ALA A 55 -42.04 -33.71 18.09
CA ALA A 55 -40.97 -33.55 17.12
C ALA A 55 -41.40 -32.79 15.87
N LEU A 56 -40.71 -31.70 15.58
CA LEU A 56 -40.59 -31.15 14.23
C LEU A 56 -39.11 -31.16 13.86
N PHE A 57 -38.81 -31.93 12.82
CA PHE A 57 -37.51 -31.95 12.15
C PHE A 57 -37.15 -30.52 11.76
N GLY A 58 -36.32 -29.86 12.53
CA GLY A 58 -35.62 -28.68 12.12
C GLY A 58 -34.38 -29.10 11.35
N LEU A 59 -34.41 -28.99 10.03
CA LEU A 59 -33.19 -28.95 9.23
C LEU A 59 -32.36 -27.78 9.77
N GLY A 60 -31.31 -28.12 10.52
CA GLY A 60 -30.22 -27.18 10.78
C GLY A 60 -29.57 -26.89 9.44
N ILE A 61 -29.87 -25.73 8.89
CA ILE A 61 -29.05 -25.16 7.82
C ILE A 61 -27.74 -24.81 8.51
N LEU A 62 -26.75 -25.71 8.38
CA LEU A 62 -25.35 -25.35 8.52
C LEU A 62 -25.14 -24.28 7.45
N ALA A 63 -25.03 -23.03 7.88
CA ALA A 63 -24.45 -22.01 7.03
C ALA A 63 -22.99 -22.41 6.80
N GLU A 64 -22.77 -23.21 5.75
CA GLU A 64 -21.45 -23.31 5.16
C GLU A 64 -21.09 -21.87 4.78
N SER A 65 -20.06 -21.33 5.43
CA SER A 65 -19.38 -20.14 4.94
C SER A 65 -18.88 -20.52 3.55
N VAL A 66 -19.59 -20.11 2.52
CA VAL A 66 -19.13 -20.18 1.15
C VAL A 66 -17.92 -19.25 1.13
N ASP A 67 -16.73 -19.80 1.25
CA ASP A 67 -15.51 -19.07 0.92
C ASP A 67 -15.70 -18.49 -0.47
N ALA A 68 -15.71 -17.18 -0.58
CA ALA A 68 -15.73 -16.52 -1.88
C ALA A 68 -14.64 -17.14 -2.76
N PRO A 69 -14.92 -17.46 -4.03
CA PRO A 69 -13.94 -18.12 -4.89
C PRO A 69 -12.67 -17.26 -4.91
N ARG A 70 -11.59 -17.83 -4.39
CA ARG A 70 -10.28 -17.21 -4.41
C ARG A 70 -9.87 -17.13 -5.88
N ALA A 71 -9.57 -15.93 -6.38
CA ALA A 71 -9.00 -15.79 -7.72
C ALA A 71 -7.81 -16.76 -7.85
N ALA A 72 -7.82 -17.59 -8.88
CA ALA A 72 -6.76 -18.57 -9.07
C ALA A 72 -5.47 -17.83 -9.43
N ALA A 73 -4.41 -18.09 -8.67
CA ALA A 73 -3.09 -17.56 -8.98
C ALA A 73 -2.65 -18.02 -10.37
N THR A 74 -2.14 -17.11 -11.18
CA THR A 74 -1.67 -17.39 -12.54
C THR A 74 -0.33 -18.14 -12.57
N GLY A 75 0.35 -18.24 -11.42
CA GLY A 75 1.72 -18.71 -11.30
C GLY A 75 2.76 -17.63 -11.59
N VAL A 76 2.37 -16.50 -12.15
CA VAL A 76 3.23 -15.35 -12.44
C VAL A 76 3.55 -14.60 -11.15
N ARG A 77 4.84 -14.27 -10.94
CA ARG A 77 5.32 -13.57 -9.74
C ARG A 77 6.13 -12.35 -10.09
N LEU A 78 5.77 -11.21 -9.50
CA LEU A 78 6.50 -9.97 -9.64
C LEU A 78 7.22 -9.63 -8.33
N ILE A 79 8.23 -8.77 -8.43
CA ILE A 79 8.87 -8.17 -7.25
C ILE A 79 8.71 -6.66 -7.26
N ASP A 80 8.74 -6.05 -6.08
CA ASP A 80 8.84 -4.60 -5.94
C ASP A 80 9.97 -4.21 -5.00
N PHE A 81 10.64 -3.08 -5.31
CA PHE A 81 11.78 -2.58 -4.58
C PHE A 81 12.04 -1.10 -4.91
N ALA A 82 12.59 -0.35 -3.94
CA ALA A 82 12.90 1.06 -4.12
C ALA A 82 14.37 1.40 -3.92
N LYS A 83 15.12 0.61 -3.13
CA LYS A 83 16.45 0.98 -2.63
C LYS A 83 17.48 1.18 -3.75
N GLN A 84 17.56 0.23 -4.68
CA GLN A 84 18.44 0.28 -5.85
C GLN A 84 17.84 -0.53 -6.99
N ARG A 85 18.30 -0.29 -8.23
CA ARG A 85 17.92 -1.12 -9.37
C ARG A 85 18.62 -2.46 -9.30
N ILE A 86 17.89 -3.52 -9.63
CA ILE A 86 18.39 -4.89 -9.76
C ILE A 86 18.51 -5.18 -11.24
N SER A 87 19.57 -5.84 -11.69
CA SER A 87 19.71 -6.12 -13.12
C SER A 87 18.56 -7.03 -13.61
N PRO A 88 18.02 -6.76 -14.81
CA PRO A 88 16.94 -7.58 -15.37
C PRO A 88 17.28 -9.08 -15.46
N GLU A 89 18.53 -9.41 -15.81
CA GLU A 89 19.01 -10.78 -15.92
C GLU A 89 18.97 -11.50 -14.57
N LEU A 90 19.31 -10.78 -13.48
CA LEU A 90 19.25 -11.33 -12.13
C LEU A 90 17.81 -11.58 -11.69
N ILE A 91 16.88 -10.67 -12.04
CA ILE A 91 15.45 -10.85 -11.76
C ILE A 91 14.92 -12.10 -12.47
N LYS A 92 15.21 -12.22 -13.78
CA LYS A 92 14.78 -13.36 -14.60
C LYS A 92 15.38 -14.67 -14.11
N SER A 93 16.70 -14.70 -13.82
CA SER A 93 17.38 -15.91 -13.34
C SER A 93 16.93 -16.34 -11.95
N ALA A 94 16.40 -15.44 -11.14
CA ALA A 94 15.79 -15.73 -9.84
C ALA A 94 14.36 -16.28 -9.95
N GLY A 95 13.81 -16.41 -11.17
CA GLY A 95 12.50 -16.99 -11.43
C GLY A 95 11.33 -16.03 -11.23
N TYR A 96 11.57 -14.71 -11.32
CA TYR A 96 10.50 -13.71 -11.34
C TYR A 96 10.16 -13.30 -12.77
N ASP A 97 8.90 -12.99 -12.98
CA ASP A 97 8.33 -12.69 -14.30
C ASP A 97 8.24 -11.20 -14.58
N GLY A 98 8.53 -10.35 -13.60
CA GLY A 98 8.47 -8.91 -13.78
C GLY A 98 8.60 -8.12 -12.48
N VAL A 99 8.32 -6.83 -12.60
CA VAL A 99 8.48 -5.87 -11.52
C VAL A 99 7.29 -4.93 -11.41
N VAL A 100 6.96 -4.52 -10.19
CA VAL A 100 6.23 -3.28 -9.95
C VAL A 100 7.26 -2.19 -9.66
N ASN A 101 7.30 -1.16 -10.50
CA ASN A 101 8.31 -0.11 -10.42
C ASN A 101 7.67 1.27 -10.23
N TYR A 102 8.46 2.21 -9.70
CA TYR A 102 7.93 3.48 -9.23
C TYR A 102 8.01 4.56 -10.30
N VAL A 103 6.87 5.20 -10.57
CA VAL A 103 6.72 6.42 -11.36
C VAL A 103 6.55 7.64 -10.45
N SER A 104 7.40 7.71 -9.42
CA SER A 104 7.50 8.80 -8.46
C SER A 104 8.95 9.09 -8.14
N GLU A 105 9.26 10.32 -7.81
CA GLU A 105 10.59 10.71 -7.33
C GLU A 105 10.91 10.09 -5.96
N SER A 106 12.21 10.04 -5.62
CA SER A 106 12.65 9.75 -4.27
C SER A 106 12.41 10.97 -3.38
N ARG A 107 11.71 10.80 -2.25
CA ARG A 107 11.52 11.90 -1.31
C ARG A 107 12.83 12.34 -0.66
N PRO A 108 12.96 13.59 -0.21
CA PRO A 108 14.16 14.08 0.47
C PRO A 108 14.56 13.19 1.67
N GLY A 109 15.82 12.90 1.81
CA GLY A 109 16.35 12.04 2.87
C GLY A 109 16.19 10.54 2.66
N ALA A 110 15.45 10.11 1.64
CA ALA A 110 15.34 8.72 1.23
C ALA A 110 16.27 8.45 0.05
N ASN A 111 17.21 7.53 0.20
CA ASN A 111 18.11 7.14 -0.89
C ASN A 111 17.52 5.98 -1.71
N PHE A 112 16.48 6.29 -2.49
CA PHE A 112 15.75 5.33 -3.33
C PHE A 112 16.23 5.42 -4.78
N GLN A 113 17.34 4.78 -5.10
CA GLN A 113 17.99 4.85 -6.41
C GLN A 113 17.20 4.17 -7.53
N ALA A 114 16.21 3.33 -7.21
CA ALA A 114 15.30 2.75 -8.19
C ALA A 114 14.14 3.67 -8.58
N LYS A 115 14.02 4.86 -7.95
CA LYS A 115 12.98 5.85 -8.23
C LYS A 115 13.55 7.08 -8.92
N PRO A 116 12.90 7.58 -9.95
CA PRO A 116 11.86 6.92 -10.75
C PRO A 116 12.45 5.83 -11.67
N ILE A 117 11.58 4.99 -12.25
CA ILE A 117 11.98 4.10 -13.33
C ILE A 117 12.47 4.95 -14.52
N THR A 118 13.55 4.53 -15.16
CA THR A 118 14.09 5.21 -16.35
C THR A 118 13.76 4.43 -17.61
N ARG A 119 13.81 5.10 -18.76
CA ARG A 119 13.60 4.46 -20.07
C ARG A 119 14.61 3.33 -20.30
N GLU A 120 15.88 3.58 -20.04
CA GLU A 120 16.94 2.58 -20.18
C GLU A 120 16.67 1.32 -19.36
N TYR A 121 16.26 1.49 -18.09
CA TYR A 121 15.97 0.36 -17.22
C TYR A 121 14.71 -0.40 -17.70
N ALA A 122 13.67 0.30 -18.11
CA ALA A 122 12.47 -0.30 -18.67
C ALA A 122 12.74 -1.08 -19.96
N ASP A 123 13.60 -0.57 -20.83
CA ASP A 123 14.02 -1.26 -22.06
C ASP A 123 14.84 -2.52 -21.73
N GLY A 124 15.70 -2.47 -20.71
CA GLY A 124 16.41 -3.66 -20.21
C GLY A 124 15.47 -4.74 -19.64
N LEU A 125 14.44 -4.33 -18.89
CA LEU A 125 13.41 -5.26 -18.39
C LEU A 125 12.66 -5.93 -19.54
N ARG A 126 12.25 -5.18 -20.57
CA ARG A 126 11.60 -5.74 -21.75
C ARG A 126 12.50 -6.67 -22.54
N ALA A 127 13.79 -6.32 -22.68
CA ALA A 127 14.77 -7.18 -23.37
C ALA A 127 14.99 -8.51 -22.66
N ALA A 128 14.79 -8.56 -21.32
CA ALA A 128 14.82 -9.76 -20.50
C ALA A 128 13.47 -10.49 -20.43
N ASP A 129 12.47 -10.06 -21.21
CA ASP A 129 11.11 -10.62 -21.19
C ASP A 129 10.50 -10.56 -19.79
N LEU A 130 10.53 -9.38 -19.16
CA LEU A 130 9.98 -9.11 -17.85
C LEU A 130 8.83 -8.10 -17.94
N HIS A 131 7.72 -8.40 -17.30
CA HIS A 131 6.59 -7.49 -17.19
C HIS A 131 6.91 -6.29 -16.31
N ILE A 132 6.31 -5.15 -16.63
CA ILE A 132 6.46 -3.91 -15.87
C ILE A 132 5.08 -3.39 -15.49
N VAL A 133 4.89 -3.08 -14.22
CA VAL A 133 3.70 -2.41 -13.67
C VAL A 133 4.12 -1.09 -13.01
N SER A 134 3.33 -0.04 -13.18
CA SER A 134 3.61 1.28 -12.60
C SER A 134 2.95 1.49 -11.25
N ASN A 135 3.74 2.00 -10.29
CA ASN A 135 3.23 2.45 -8.99
C ASN A 135 3.71 3.87 -8.66
N TYR A 136 2.84 4.69 -8.10
CA TYR A 136 3.18 5.99 -7.53
C TYR A 136 3.14 5.95 -6.01
N GLN A 137 4.25 6.34 -5.39
CA GLN A 137 4.37 6.55 -3.95
C GLN A 137 5.55 7.49 -3.69
N TYR A 138 5.27 8.71 -3.26
CA TYR A 138 6.29 9.69 -2.89
C TYR A 138 6.42 9.83 -1.38
N GLY A 139 5.33 10.18 -0.70
CA GLY A 139 5.24 10.36 0.74
C GLY A 139 5.00 9.06 1.50
N LYS A 140 5.28 9.09 2.82
CA LYS A 140 5.08 7.97 3.72
C LYS A 140 4.93 8.47 5.17
N PRO A 141 4.13 7.82 6.04
CA PRO A 141 4.05 8.14 7.46
C PRO A 141 5.44 8.16 8.12
N GLY A 142 5.71 9.18 8.92
CA GLY A 142 7.01 9.33 9.62
C GLY A 142 8.21 9.64 8.73
N GLY A 143 8.01 9.85 7.43
CA GLY A 143 9.02 10.30 6.49
C GLY A 143 9.14 11.83 6.44
N SER A 144 10.03 12.34 5.58
CA SER A 144 10.20 13.78 5.32
C SER A 144 9.04 14.41 4.52
N ALA A 145 8.15 13.58 3.95
CA ALA A 145 6.91 13.98 3.33
C ALA A 145 5.77 13.12 3.89
N PRO A 146 4.61 13.70 4.23
CA PRO A 146 3.45 12.95 4.69
C PRO A 146 2.93 12.03 3.59
N SER A 147 2.10 11.07 3.95
CA SER A 147 1.46 10.16 2.99
C SER A 147 0.69 10.92 1.93
N ASP A 148 0.82 10.49 0.68
CA ASP A 148 0.37 11.24 -0.50
C ASP A 148 -1.13 11.55 -0.45
N PHE A 149 -1.96 10.59 -0.05
CA PHE A 149 -3.42 10.72 0.00
C PHE A 149 -3.90 11.81 0.99
N THR A 150 -3.07 12.17 2.00
CA THR A 150 -3.44 13.21 3.00
C THR A 150 -3.56 14.60 2.41
N ARG A 151 -3.07 14.81 1.18
CA ARG A 151 -3.17 16.08 0.45
C ARG A 151 -4.50 16.23 -0.29
N GLY A 152 -5.39 15.23 -0.22
CA GLY A 152 -6.71 15.27 -0.81
C GLY A 152 -6.69 15.53 -2.32
N ARG A 153 -7.78 16.09 -2.84
CA ARG A 153 -7.99 16.22 -4.29
C ARG A 153 -6.89 16.98 -5.04
N SER A 154 -6.41 18.09 -4.50
CA SER A 154 -5.35 18.87 -5.14
C SER A 154 -4.02 18.12 -5.19
N GLY A 155 -3.69 17.36 -4.13
CA GLY A 155 -2.54 16.45 -4.12
C GLY A 155 -2.67 15.36 -5.17
N GLY A 156 -3.86 14.77 -5.32
CA GLY A 156 -4.13 13.75 -6.32
C GLY A 156 -3.91 14.22 -7.76
N VAL A 157 -4.31 15.47 -8.07
CA VAL A 157 -4.03 16.06 -9.39
C VAL A 157 -2.52 16.17 -9.64
N GLN A 158 -1.76 16.71 -8.68
CA GLN A 158 -0.31 16.87 -8.80
C GLN A 158 0.42 15.54 -8.94
N ASP A 159 0.03 14.56 -8.13
CA ASP A 159 0.64 13.23 -8.16
C ASP A 159 0.37 12.50 -9.47
N ALA A 160 -0.85 12.59 -9.98
CA ALA A 160 -1.22 11.99 -11.25
C ALA A 160 -0.48 12.62 -12.44
N GLN A 161 -0.30 13.94 -12.45
CA GLN A 161 0.49 14.63 -13.47
C GLN A 161 1.96 14.19 -13.44
N THR A 162 2.54 14.09 -12.25
CA THR A 162 3.91 13.60 -12.06
C THR A 162 4.04 12.15 -12.49
N ALA A 163 3.13 11.29 -12.04
CA ALA A 163 3.11 9.87 -12.36
C ALA A 163 3.00 9.63 -13.86
N LEU A 164 2.09 10.35 -14.54
CA LEU A 164 1.88 10.25 -16.00
C LEU A 164 3.11 10.70 -16.78
N SER A 165 3.73 11.80 -16.37
CA SER A 165 4.95 12.30 -16.98
C SER A 165 6.10 11.29 -16.89
N LEU A 166 6.35 10.74 -15.70
CA LEU A 166 7.42 9.76 -15.46
C LEU A 166 7.13 8.40 -16.13
N HIS A 167 5.87 7.96 -16.11
CA HIS A 167 5.42 6.77 -16.82
C HIS A 167 5.68 6.87 -18.32
N SER A 168 5.28 7.98 -18.93
CA SER A 168 5.47 8.24 -20.36
C SER A 168 6.96 8.37 -20.72
N ALA A 169 7.75 9.08 -19.91
CA ALA A 169 9.19 9.22 -20.10
C ALA A 169 9.92 7.87 -20.07
N ALA A 170 9.50 6.96 -19.20
CA ALA A 170 10.02 5.61 -19.13
C ALA A 170 9.53 4.69 -20.27
N GLY A 171 8.60 5.14 -21.10
CA GLY A 171 8.00 4.38 -22.19
C GLY A 171 6.86 3.48 -21.77
N GLY A 172 6.16 3.84 -20.71
CA GLY A 172 4.89 3.22 -20.34
C GLY A 172 3.82 3.51 -21.38
N THR A 173 2.94 2.55 -21.61
CA THR A 173 1.89 2.66 -22.65
C THR A 173 0.75 3.58 -22.20
N ALA A 174 0.13 4.25 -23.15
CA ALA A 174 -0.97 5.17 -22.86
C ALA A 174 -2.20 4.48 -22.26
N SER A 175 -2.34 3.18 -22.45
CA SER A 175 -3.46 2.38 -21.94
C SER A 175 -3.18 1.71 -20.57
N ALA A 176 -1.91 1.56 -20.17
CA ALA A 176 -1.59 0.91 -18.90
C ALA A 176 -2.05 1.74 -17.70
N PRO A 177 -2.63 1.11 -16.67
CA PRO A 177 -2.96 1.79 -15.44
C PRO A 177 -1.71 2.15 -14.63
N ILE A 178 -1.87 3.11 -13.73
CA ILE A 178 -0.89 3.44 -12.71
C ILE A 178 -1.55 3.20 -11.34
N PHE A 179 -0.90 2.41 -10.51
CA PHE A 179 -1.33 2.18 -9.14
C PHE A 179 -0.85 3.32 -8.24
N PHE A 180 -1.67 3.76 -7.30
CA PHE A 180 -1.36 4.83 -6.35
C PHE A 180 -1.45 4.29 -4.93
N SER A 181 -0.44 4.56 -4.10
CA SER A 181 -0.24 3.89 -2.83
C SER A 181 -0.94 4.57 -1.66
N VAL A 182 -1.78 3.79 -0.96
CA VAL A 182 -2.27 4.04 0.38
C VAL A 182 -1.51 3.06 1.32
N ASP A 183 -0.26 3.42 1.66
CA ASP A 183 0.69 2.54 2.36
C ASP A 183 0.59 2.72 3.89
N GLU A 184 -0.63 2.61 4.41
CA GLU A 184 -0.98 2.74 5.83
C GLU A 184 -2.20 1.91 6.20
N ASP A 185 -2.35 1.64 7.53
CA ASP A 185 -3.59 1.10 8.09
C ASP A 185 -4.59 2.23 8.33
N ILE A 186 -5.26 2.68 7.27
CA ILE A 186 -6.26 3.74 7.40
C ILE A 186 -7.63 3.18 7.82
N ASP A 187 -8.39 4.03 8.50
CA ASP A 187 -9.77 3.76 8.88
C ASP A 187 -10.80 4.31 7.84
N PRO A 188 -12.09 3.96 7.96
CA PRO A 188 -13.12 4.46 7.05
C PRO A 188 -13.22 5.99 7.01
N HIS A 189 -13.04 6.66 8.15
CA HIS A 189 -13.09 8.12 8.21
C HIS A 189 -11.96 8.77 7.38
N THR A 190 -10.75 8.27 7.52
CA THR A 190 -9.58 8.73 6.75
C THR A 190 -9.79 8.47 5.25
N TRP A 191 -10.37 7.32 4.90
CA TRP A 191 -10.75 7.03 3.52
C TRP A 191 -11.76 8.05 3.00
N ASP A 192 -12.89 8.22 3.69
CA ASP A 192 -14.01 9.05 3.23
C ASP A 192 -13.67 10.54 3.18
N THR A 193 -12.73 11.03 4.01
CA THR A 193 -12.41 12.45 4.12
C THR A 193 -11.16 12.88 3.35
N ALA A 194 -10.22 11.96 3.10
CA ALA A 194 -8.93 12.30 2.46
C ALA A 194 -8.61 11.41 1.27
N ALA A 195 -8.55 10.08 1.45
CA ALA A 195 -8.05 9.19 0.42
C ALA A 195 -8.96 9.15 -0.82
N VAL A 196 -10.28 9.06 -0.67
CA VAL A 196 -11.20 9.08 -1.79
C VAL A 196 -11.14 10.39 -2.59
N GLU A 197 -10.93 11.52 -1.93
CA GLU A 197 -10.74 12.81 -2.61
C GLU A 197 -9.43 12.87 -3.38
N TRP A 198 -8.36 12.27 -2.84
CA TRP A 198 -7.10 12.13 -3.54
C TRP A 198 -7.28 11.32 -4.83
N PHE A 199 -7.98 10.17 -4.78
CA PHE A 199 -8.32 9.39 -5.97
C PHE A 199 -9.19 10.16 -6.97
N ARG A 200 -10.16 10.96 -6.51
CA ARG A 200 -10.95 11.84 -7.39
C ARG A 200 -10.09 12.88 -8.10
N GLY A 201 -9.04 13.36 -7.44
CA GLY A 201 -8.03 14.21 -8.05
C GLY A 201 -7.23 13.48 -9.13
N ILE A 202 -6.77 12.26 -8.85
CA ILE A 202 -6.06 11.39 -9.80
C ILE A 202 -6.94 11.12 -11.04
N ASN A 203 -8.20 10.77 -10.81
CA ASN A 203 -9.17 10.48 -11.88
C ASN A 203 -9.40 11.67 -12.81
N SER A 204 -9.27 12.89 -12.31
CA SER A 204 -9.43 14.09 -13.17
C SER A 204 -8.28 14.27 -14.19
N VAL A 205 -7.16 13.56 -13.99
CA VAL A 205 -5.98 13.60 -14.89
C VAL A 205 -5.87 12.34 -15.73
N LEU A 206 -6.01 11.16 -15.12
CA LEU A 206 -5.78 9.86 -15.77
C LEU A 206 -7.06 9.22 -16.33
N GLY A 207 -8.23 9.65 -15.87
CA GLY A 207 -9.46 8.86 -15.98
C GLY A 207 -9.51 7.72 -14.96
N VAL A 208 -10.72 7.28 -14.64
CA VAL A 208 -10.93 6.15 -13.72
C VAL A 208 -10.33 4.87 -14.29
N GLU A 209 -10.47 4.69 -15.61
CA GLU A 209 -10.04 3.48 -16.33
C GLU A 209 -8.55 3.18 -16.20
N ARG A 210 -7.72 4.20 -15.94
CA ARG A 210 -6.26 4.06 -15.78
C ARG A 210 -5.78 4.23 -14.34
N THR A 211 -6.69 4.41 -13.40
CA THR A 211 -6.34 4.58 -11.99
C THR A 211 -6.42 3.26 -11.26
N GLY A 212 -5.35 2.87 -10.57
CA GLY A 212 -5.28 1.72 -9.68
C GLY A 212 -4.93 2.13 -8.25
N ILE A 213 -5.20 1.25 -7.29
CA ILE A 213 -4.85 1.40 -5.88
C ILE A 213 -3.85 0.33 -5.43
N TYR A 214 -2.85 0.73 -4.62
CA TYR A 214 -2.16 -0.17 -3.69
C TYR A 214 -2.62 0.14 -2.27
N GLY A 215 -2.96 -0.90 -1.50
CA GLY A 215 -3.38 -0.74 -0.10
C GLY A 215 -3.79 -2.05 0.55
N HIS A 216 -4.21 -1.96 1.82
CA HIS A 216 -4.78 -3.11 2.52
C HIS A 216 -6.15 -3.50 1.95
N SER A 217 -6.66 -4.71 2.30
CA SER A 217 -7.91 -5.27 1.74
C SER A 217 -9.09 -4.31 1.81
N ARG A 218 -9.28 -3.62 2.95
CA ARG A 218 -10.39 -2.67 3.15
C ARG A 218 -10.26 -1.44 2.24
N ALA A 219 -9.04 -0.88 2.10
CA ALA A 219 -8.81 0.26 1.21
C ALA A 219 -9.10 -0.10 -0.25
N CYS A 220 -8.68 -1.29 -0.70
CA CYS A 220 -9.01 -1.81 -2.01
C CYS A 220 -10.54 -1.97 -2.19
N ALA A 221 -11.23 -2.57 -1.20
CA ALA A 221 -12.69 -2.73 -1.22
C ALA A 221 -13.43 -1.37 -1.29
N TRP A 222 -12.96 -0.36 -0.54
CA TRP A 222 -13.54 0.98 -0.59
C TRP A 222 -13.31 1.65 -1.95
N ALA A 223 -12.13 1.47 -2.55
CA ALA A 223 -11.85 2.01 -3.90
C ALA A 223 -12.76 1.38 -4.97
N VAL A 224 -13.04 0.07 -4.87
CA VAL A 224 -14.01 -0.63 -5.71
C VAL A 224 -15.41 -0.10 -5.49
N ARG A 225 -15.86 -0.02 -4.23
CA ARG A 225 -17.19 0.48 -3.83
C ARG A 225 -17.45 1.89 -4.37
N ASP A 226 -16.47 2.77 -4.24
CA ASP A 226 -16.64 4.18 -4.60
C ASP A 226 -16.35 4.47 -6.08
N GLY A 227 -15.99 3.44 -6.86
CA GLY A 227 -15.76 3.53 -8.31
C GLY A 227 -14.60 4.46 -8.69
N VAL A 228 -13.59 4.58 -7.83
CA VAL A 228 -12.43 5.47 -8.05
C VAL A 228 -11.24 4.78 -8.71
N ILE A 229 -11.35 3.48 -8.98
CA ILE A 229 -10.37 2.69 -9.73
C ILE A 229 -11.01 1.99 -10.92
N GLY A 230 -10.22 1.76 -11.96
CA GLY A 230 -10.67 1.14 -13.21
C GLY A 230 -10.75 -0.38 -13.14
N SER A 231 -11.16 -0.95 -14.27
CA SER A 231 -11.36 -2.39 -14.45
C SER A 231 -10.24 -2.99 -15.28
N SER A 232 -9.81 -4.18 -14.90
CA SER A 232 -9.05 -5.07 -15.75
C SER A 232 -9.91 -5.58 -16.92
N THR A 233 -9.28 -5.98 -18.01
CA THR A 233 -9.94 -6.75 -19.07
C THR A 233 -10.23 -8.19 -18.63
N THR A 234 -9.58 -8.67 -17.56
CA THR A 234 -9.96 -9.91 -16.89
C THR A 234 -11.28 -9.70 -16.14
N PRO A 235 -12.34 -10.47 -16.45
CA PRO A 235 -13.64 -10.30 -15.83
C PRO A 235 -13.56 -10.27 -14.29
N GLU A 236 -14.43 -9.46 -13.66
CA GLU A 236 -14.56 -9.31 -12.22
C GLU A 236 -13.36 -8.66 -11.51
N HIS A 237 -12.26 -8.37 -12.21
CA HIS A 237 -11.08 -7.75 -11.64
C HIS A 237 -11.03 -6.23 -11.84
N ARG A 238 -10.46 -5.55 -10.85
CA ARG A 238 -10.25 -4.12 -10.79
C ARG A 238 -8.75 -3.83 -10.60
N TRP A 239 -8.32 -2.62 -10.92
CA TRP A 239 -6.94 -2.20 -10.68
C TRP A 239 -6.67 -2.04 -9.18
N ALA A 240 -6.77 -3.15 -8.43
CA ALA A 240 -6.41 -3.23 -7.03
C ALA A 240 -5.17 -4.12 -6.85
N TRP A 241 -4.14 -3.56 -6.25
CA TRP A 241 -2.95 -4.25 -5.78
C TRP A 241 -3.02 -4.29 -4.26
N GLN A 242 -3.47 -5.41 -3.72
CA GLN A 242 -3.65 -5.57 -2.29
C GLN A 242 -2.33 -5.98 -1.62
N THR A 243 -1.96 -5.28 -0.53
CA THR A 243 -0.90 -5.76 0.36
C THR A 243 -1.45 -6.71 1.43
N ARG A 244 -0.61 -7.66 1.86
CA ARG A 244 -0.85 -8.49 3.03
C ARG A 244 -0.89 -7.66 4.33
N SER A 245 -0.09 -6.60 4.41
CA SER A 245 -0.03 -5.71 5.58
C SER A 245 -1.40 -5.12 5.88
N TRP A 246 -1.76 -5.10 7.17
CA TRP A 246 -3.03 -4.53 7.68
C TRP A 246 -4.31 -5.16 7.11
N SER A 247 -4.19 -6.22 6.33
CA SER A 247 -5.34 -6.92 5.73
C SER A 247 -5.95 -7.99 6.63
N HIS A 248 -5.32 -8.32 7.77
CA HIS A 248 -5.83 -9.28 8.77
C HIS A 248 -6.26 -10.62 8.16
N GLY A 249 -5.55 -11.09 7.13
CA GLY A 249 -5.86 -12.32 6.41
C GLY A 249 -6.99 -12.22 5.40
N GLN A 250 -7.64 -11.06 5.28
CA GLN A 250 -8.70 -10.83 4.31
C GLN A 250 -8.13 -10.60 2.91
N ARG A 251 -8.91 -10.95 1.91
CA ARG A 251 -8.60 -10.75 0.48
C ARG A 251 -9.71 -9.92 -0.17
N GLU A 252 -9.32 -8.97 -1.02
CA GLU A 252 -10.22 -8.31 -1.96
C GLU A 252 -10.31 -9.18 -3.23
N PRO A 253 -11.47 -9.76 -3.53
CA PRO A 253 -11.59 -10.70 -4.64
C PRO A 253 -11.37 -10.06 -6.00
N ALA A 254 -11.63 -8.76 -6.13
CA ALA A 254 -11.42 -8.03 -7.37
C ALA A 254 -9.95 -7.62 -7.62
N ALA A 255 -9.02 -7.91 -6.70
CA ALA A 255 -7.63 -7.53 -6.86
C ALA A 255 -6.95 -8.27 -8.02
N VAL A 256 -6.14 -7.57 -8.80
CA VAL A 256 -5.30 -8.13 -9.88
C VAL A 256 -3.92 -8.55 -9.39
N LEU A 257 -3.47 -7.97 -8.27
CA LEU A 257 -2.18 -8.24 -7.65
C LEU A 257 -2.32 -8.38 -6.14
N TYR A 258 -1.52 -9.27 -5.56
CA TYR A 258 -1.43 -9.43 -4.12
C TYR A 258 0.03 -9.45 -3.67
N GLN A 259 0.44 -8.48 -2.85
CA GLN A 259 1.74 -8.47 -2.22
C GLN A 259 1.73 -9.46 -1.05
N GLU A 260 2.22 -10.65 -1.34
CA GLU A 260 2.21 -11.81 -0.44
C GLU A 260 3.34 -11.73 0.58
N VAL A 261 4.53 -11.32 0.15
CA VAL A 261 5.71 -11.21 0.98
C VAL A 261 6.08 -9.75 1.14
N VAL A 262 5.97 -9.27 2.37
CA VAL A 262 6.35 -7.91 2.79
C VAL A 262 7.49 -8.02 3.79
N ASN A 263 8.58 -7.31 3.55
CA ASN A 263 9.74 -7.36 4.42
C ASN A 263 9.43 -6.91 5.85
N SER A 264 9.69 -7.79 6.82
CA SER A 264 9.55 -7.49 8.24
C SER A 264 10.67 -8.14 9.04
N PRO A 265 10.94 -7.68 10.27
CA PRO A 265 11.96 -8.31 11.14
C PRO A 265 11.71 -9.79 11.42
N THR A 266 10.44 -10.21 11.49
CA THR A 266 10.03 -11.58 11.79
C THR A 266 9.88 -12.46 10.55
N HIS A 267 9.65 -11.85 9.39
CA HIS A 267 9.48 -12.53 8.09
C HIS A 267 10.24 -11.73 7.02
N PRO A 268 11.57 -11.92 6.95
CA PRO A 268 12.39 -11.17 6.00
C PRO A 268 12.07 -11.59 4.57
N SER A 269 11.89 -10.61 3.69
CA SER A 269 11.73 -10.83 2.25
C SER A 269 12.98 -11.45 1.63
N PRO A 270 12.88 -12.07 0.46
CA PRO A 270 14.02 -12.58 -0.31
C PRO A 270 15.09 -11.49 -0.51
N LEU A 271 16.35 -11.91 -0.49
CA LEU A 271 17.48 -11.04 -0.81
C LEU A 271 17.85 -11.25 -2.28
N LEU A 272 17.78 -10.18 -3.07
CA LEU A 272 18.15 -10.21 -4.48
C LEU A 272 19.01 -8.99 -4.81
N GLY A 273 20.15 -9.20 -5.43
CA GLY A 273 21.07 -8.11 -5.74
C GLY A 273 21.56 -7.31 -4.51
N GLY A 274 21.60 -7.94 -3.33
CA GLY A 274 22.02 -7.28 -2.09
C GLY A 274 20.94 -6.46 -1.38
N ILE A 275 19.70 -6.48 -1.87
CA ILE A 275 18.55 -5.80 -1.24
C ILE A 275 17.40 -6.77 -0.98
N ARG A 276 16.55 -6.42 -0.01
CA ARG A 276 15.28 -7.09 0.22
C ARG A 276 14.28 -6.64 -0.83
N VAL A 277 13.55 -7.60 -1.41
CA VAL A 277 12.47 -7.36 -2.37
C VAL A 277 11.18 -7.91 -1.83
N ASP A 278 10.09 -7.18 -2.02
CA ASP A 278 8.76 -7.71 -1.72
C ASP A 278 8.26 -8.54 -2.91
N VAL A 279 7.38 -9.51 -2.66
CA VAL A 279 6.94 -10.46 -3.69
C VAL A 279 5.44 -10.36 -3.88
N ASN A 280 5.04 -10.35 -5.13
CA ASN A 280 3.66 -10.15 -5.57
C ASN A 280 3.18 -11.35 -6.39
N GLU A 281 2.03 -11.87 -6.01
CA GLU A 281 1.26 -12.87 -6.73
C GLU A 281 0.35 -12.15 -7.74
N VAL A 282 0.35 -12.61 -8.99
CA VAL A 282 -0.54 -12.13 -10.04
C VAL A 282 -1.83 -12.94 -10.02
N LEU A 283 -2.98 -12.27 -9.94
CA LEU A 283 -4.29 -12.87 -9.77
C LEU A 283 -5.16 -12.82 -11.03
N ALA A 284 -4.75 -12.05 -12.05
CA ALA A 284 -5.50 -11.82 -13.27
C ALA A 284 -4.57 -11.86 -14.50
N ALA A 285 -5.07 -12.25 -15.65
CA ALA A 285 -4.27 -12.24 -16.89
C ALA A 285 -3.88 -10.83 -17.31
N ASP A 286 -4.79 -9.87 -17.16
CA ASP A 286 -4.52 -8.45 -17.29
C ASP A 286 -4.40 -7.84 -15.87
N PHE A 287 -3.16 -7.66 -15.41
CA PHE A 287 -2.83 -7.12 -14.09
C PHE A 287 -2.24 -5.71 -14.13
N GLY A 288 -2.34 -5.03 -15.28
CA GLY A 288 -1.85 -3.67 -15.45
C GLY A 288 -0.44 -3.57 -16.05
N GLN A 289 0.10 -4.67 -16.59
CA GLN A 289 1.40 -4.70 -17.24
C GLN A 289 1.44 -3.84 -18.50
N TRP A 290 2.61 -3.26 -18.82
CA TRP A 290 2.76 -2.32 -19.93
C TRP A 290 2.69 -2.96 -21.32
N ASP A 291 3.03 -4.23 -21.40
CA ASP A 291 3.12 -5.00 -22.65
C ASP A 291 1.77 -5.52 -23.16
N LEU A 292 0.69 -5.41 -22.37
CA LEU A 292 -0.64 -5.80 -22.81
C LEU A 292 -1.35 -4.65 -23.54
N ALA A 293 -1.81 -4.93 -24.76
CA ALA A 293 -2.70 -4.03 -25.48
C ALA A 293 -4.12 -4.08 -24.88
N ARG A 294 -4.70 -2.94 -24.55
CA ARG A 294 -6.02 -2.77 -23.92
C ARG A 294 -6.95 -1.96 -24.80
#